data_ecc93dc1eaf9547ab8e622e6e2458e0a
#
_entry.id   ecc93dc1eaf9547ab8e622e6e2458e0a
#
_cell.length_a   1.000
_cell.length_b   1.000
_cell.length_c   1.000
_cell.angle_alpha   90.00
_cell.angle_beta   90.00
_cell.angle_gamma   90.00
#
_symmetry.space_group_name_H-M   'P 1'
#
loop_
_entity.id
_entity.type
_entity.pdbx_description
1 polymer ?
#
loop_
_entity_poly.entity_id
_entity_poly.type
_entity_poly.pdbx_seq_one_letter_code
_entity_poly.pdbx_strand_id
1 'polypeptide(L)'
;MLAPLVVAACVRSQVALTAADGRCASLASWQACYPRRVVRCYSDRDLALAVRGTRWQRVWPTLRPVERADVWRYLHVWRHGGVYADSDAYCVRPLPARALVVGIDARPPSEAEAARVHIRYPAQYAQWVFAAAAPRHPALKAVLDDIYAAWLRGGPHTTLNFTGPGAFTRALLPLWPPDRALPQEAFACNGYGGAPGLCQSSGVLVRHSFAGSWKHEMR
;
A
#
# COMPACT_ATOMS: atom_id res chain seq x y z
N MET A 1 18.31 14.04 22.36
CA MET A 1 17.76 15.11 21.51
C MET A 1 17.93 14.73 20.02
N LEU A 2 17.01 13.94 19.45
CA LEU A 2 17.04 13.50 18.01
C LEU A 2 15.71 13.82 17.28
N ALA A 3 14.93 14.79 17.78
CA ALA A 3 13.60 15.09 17.26
C ALA A 3 13.52 16.01 16.01
N PRO A 4 14.47 16.88 15.66
CA PRO A 4 14.26 17.83 14.55
C PRO A 4 14.50 17.24 13.14
N LEU A 5 15.32 16.20 12.99
CA LEU A 5 15.69 15.67 11.66
C LEU A 5 14.58 14.84 11.00
N VAL A 6 13.76 14.13 11.78
CA VAL A 6 12.67 13.30 11.26
C VAL A 6 11.51 14.14 10.73
N VAL A 7 11.22 15.28 11.36
CA VAL A 7 10.15 16.20 10.95
C VAL A 7 10.50 16.91 9.62
N ALA A 8 11.77 17.27 9.42
CA ALA A 8 12.21 17.94 8.20
C ALA A 8 12.19 17.02 6.96
N ALA A 9 12.45 15.71 7.12
CA ALA A 9 12.38 14.73 6.03
C ALA A 9 10.91 14.48 5.61
N CYS A 10 9.96 14.50 6.55
CA CYS A 10 8.53 14.32 6.27
C CYS A 10 7.92 15.46 5.42
N VAL A 11 8.51 16.66 5.47
CA VAL A 11 8.02 17.85 4.74
C VAL A 11 8.31 17.78 3.23
N ARG A 12 9.29 16.98 2.79
CA ARG A 12 9.70 16.86 1.38
C ARG A 12 9.13 15.63 0.67
N SER A 13 8.48 14.73 1.37
CA SER A 13 7.94 13.51 0.76
C SER A 13 6.65 13.80 0.00
N GLN A 14 6.53 13.17 -1.18
CA GLN A 14 5.37 13.30 -2.06
C GLN A 14 4.25 12.31 -1.69
N VAL A 15 3.05 12.58 -2.19
CA VAL A 15 1.96 11.61 -2.25
C VAL A 15 1.91 11.04 -3.65
N ALA A 16 2.05 9.73 -3.79
CA ALA A 16 2.03 9.01 -5.04
C ALA A 16 0.73 8.19 -5.17
N LEU A 17 0.03 8.38 -6.27
CA LEU A 17 -1.19 7.66 -6.65
C LEU A 17 -0.91 6.94 -7.98
N THR A 18 -1.65 5.87 -8.26
CA THR A 18 -1.52 5.15 -9.54
C THR A 18 -2.86 4.93 -10.21
N ALA A 19 -2.91 5.14 -11.52
CA ALA A 19 -4.00 4.74 -12.39
C ALA A 19 -3.44 4.47 -13.79
N ALA A 20 -4.00 3.50 -14.53
CA ALA A 20 -3.48 3.07 -15.83
C ALA A 20 -3.32 4.24 -16.82
N ASP A 21 -4.27 5.15 -16.84
CA ASP A 21 -4.28 6.35 -17.71
C ASP A 21 -3.66 7.61 -17.08
N GLY A 22 -3.14 7.51 -15.83
CA GLY A 22 -2.60 8.65 -15.09
C GLY A 22 -3.66 9.59 -14.51
N ARG A 23 -4.92 9.17 -14.43
CA ARG A 23 -6.05 9.96 -13.90
C ARG A 23 -6.56 9.33 -12.61
N CYS A 24 -6.18 9.89 -11.47
CA CYS A 24 -6.57 9.38 -10.16
C CYS A 24 -7.81 10.12 -9.63
N ALA A 25 -8.91 9.40 -9.43
CA ALA A 25 -10.16 9.97 -8.94
C ALA A 25 -10.00 10.64 -7.56
N SER A 26 -9.13 10.10 -6.72
CA SER A 26 -8.87 10.60 -5.36
C SER A 26 -7.90 11.79 -5.28
N LEU A 27 -7.30 12.22 -6.42
CA LEU A 27 -6.22 13.23 -6.46
C LEU A 27 -6.55 14.49 -5.66
N ALA A 28 -7.73 15.07 -5.88
CA ALA A 28 -8.16 16.30 -5.21
C ALA A 28 -8.23 16.15 -3.67
N SER A 29 -8.66 14.99 -3.17
CA SER A 29 -8.73 14.74 -1.73
C SER A 29 -7.34 14.70 -1.08
N TRP A 30 -6.37 14.12 -1.77
CA TRP A 30 -4.98 14.10 -1.31
C TRP A 30 -4.32 15.48 -1.37
N GLN A 31 -4.62 16.28 -2.39
CA GLN A 31 -4.18 17.68 -2.47
C GLN A 31 -4.72 18.51 -1.31
N ALA A 32 -6.00 18.33 -0.97
CA ALA A 32 -6.62 19.00 0.18
C ALA A 32 -5.99 18.59 1.52
N CYS A 33 -5.71 17.29 1.72
CA CYS A 33 -5.04 16.80 2.92
C CYS A 33 -3.57 17.28 3.03
N TYR A 34 -2.90 17.47 1.90
CA TYR A 34 -1.47 17.82 1.85
C TYR A 34 -1.18 19.02 0.95
N PRO A 35 -1.72 20.21 1.27
CA PRO A 35 -1.66 21.40 0.38
C PRO A 35 -0.23 21.90 0.10
N ARG A 36 0.74 21.51 0.94
CA ARG A 36 2.16 21.89 0.79
C ARG A 36 3.04 20.78 0.21
N ARG A 37 2.44 19.66 -0.24
CA ARG A 37 3.18 18.54 -0.83
C ARG A 37 2.84 18.36 -2.29
N VAL A 38 3.75 17.78 -3.04
CA VAL A 38 3.48 17.34 -4.40
C VAL A 38 2.62 16.09 -4.34
N VAL A 39 1.42 16.16 -4.88
CA VAL A 39 0.53 15.01 -5.08
C VAL A 39 0.53 14.69 -6.57
N ARG A 40 0.91 13.46 -6.93
CA ARG A 40 1.06 13.05 -8.32
C ARG A 40 0.37 11.72 -8.61
N CYS A 41 -0.35 11.67 -9.72
CA CYS A 41 -0.87 10.43 -10.30
C CYS A 41 0.13 9.89 -11.33
N TYR A 42 0.45 8.60 -11.23
CA TYR A 42 1.39 7.89 -12.10
C TYR A 42 0.64 6.93 -13.00
N SER A 43 0.95 6.95 -14.28
CA SER A 43 0.42 6.03 -15.29
C SER A 43 1.26 4.75 -15.36
N ASP A 44 0.74 3.74 -16.07
CA ASP A 44 1.46 2.49 -16.34
C ASP A 44 2.80 2.73 -17.05
N ARG A 45 2.86 3.76 -17.90
CA ARG A 45 4.12 4.18 -18.53
C ARG A 45 5.14 4.68 -17.52
N ASP A 46 4.70 5.47 -16.53
CA ASP A 46 5.58 5.98 -15.46
C ASP A 46 6.10 4.82 -14.60
N LEU A 47 5.24 3.84 -14.30
CA LEU A 47 5.60 2.64 -13.55
C LEU A 47 6.70 1.85 -14.27
N ALA A 48 6.53 1.63 -15.57
CA ALA A 48 7.50 0.91 -16.40
C ALA A 48 8.86 1.65 -16.49
N LEU A 49 8.84 2.97 -16.55
CA LEU A 49 10.06 3.78 -16.55
C LEU A 49 10.81 3.69 -15.22
N ALA A 50 10.10 3.65 -14.10
CA ALA A 50 10.69 3.64 -12.76
C ALA A 50 11.49 2.37 -12.45
N VAL A 51 11.24 1.25 -13.13
CA VAL A 51 11.96 -0.01 -12.88
C VAL A 51 13.23 -0.17 -13.74
N ARG A 52 13.46 0.71 -14.72
CA ARG A 52 14.66 0.64 -15.57
C ARG A 52 15.94 0.75 -14.75
N GLY A 53 16.94 -0.05 -15.11
CA GLY A 53 18.21 -0.12 -14.40
C GLY A 53 18.17 -0.78 -13.02
N THR A 54 17.05 -1.42 -12.66
CA THR A 54 16.91 -2.17 -11.41
C THR A 54 16.76 -3.67 -11.67
N ARG A 55 16.87 -4.49 -10.62
CA ARG A 55 16.56 -5.93 -10.72
C ARG A 55 15.14 -6.20 -11.21
N TRP A 56 14.21 -5.25 -10.99
CA TRP A 56 12.81 -5.35 -11.39
C TRP A 56 12.61 -5.23 -12.91
N GLN A 57 13.55 -4.65 -13.64
CA GLN A 57 13.48 -4.58 -15.10
C GLN A 57 13.37 -5.97 -15.74
N ARG A 58 14.08 -6.98 -15.18
CA ARG A 58 14.00 -8.38 -15.62
C ARG A 58 12.68 -9.04 -15.25
N VAL A 59 12.13 -8.72 -14.08
CA VAL A 59 10.88 -9.29 -13.55
C VAL A 59 9.65 -8.69 -14.24
N TRP A 60 9.72 -7.40 -14.61
CA TRP A 60 8.59 -6.61 -15.08
C TRP A 60 7.76 -7.23 -16.20
N PRO A 61 8.34 -7.79 -17.28
CA PRO A 61 7.57 -8.39 -18.37
C PRO A 61 6.75 -9.62 -17.94
N THR A 62 7.15 -10.31 -16.88
CA THR A 62 6.49 -11.52 -16.38
C THR A 62 5.32 -11.24 -15.43
N LEU A 63 5.19 -9.99 -14.96
CA LEU A 63 4.16 -9.58 -14.03
C LEU A 63 2.87 -9.19 -14.75
N ARG A 64 1.73 -9.52 -14.15
CA ARG A 64 0.42 -8.99 -14.54
C ARG A 64 0.36 -7.49 -14.28
N PRO A 65 -0.52 -6.71 -14.93
CA PRO A 65 -0.63 -5.27 -14.69
C PRO A 65 -0.81 -4.90 -13.21
N VAL A 66 -1.70 -5.59 -12.49
CA VAL A 66 -1.91 -5.36 -11.05
C VAL A 66 -0.65 -5.67 -10.23
N GLU A 67 0.09 -6.73 -10.56
CA GLU A 67 1.34 -7.10 -9.90
C GLU A 67 2.45 -6.07 -10.13
N ARG A 68 2.45 -5.44 -11.31
CA ARG A 68 3.34 -4.31 -11.61
C ARG A 68 3.05 -3.11 -10.73
N ALA A 69 1.76 -2.77 -10.54
CA ALA A 69 1.36 -1.71 -9.63
C ALA A 69 1.76 -2.02 -8.18
N ASP A 70 1.59 -3.28 -7.73
CA ASP A 70 1.99 -3.73 -6.40
C ASP A 70 3.51 -3.57 -6.17
N VAL A 71 4.33 -4.10 -7.06
CA VAL A 71 5.79 -3.96 -6.97
C VAL A 71 6.20 -2.49 -7.00
N TRP A 72 5.59 -1.71 -7.89
CA TRP A 72 5.92 -0.30 -8.04
C TRP A 72 5.63 0.51 -6.78
N ARG A 73 4.48 0.33 -6.13
CA ARG A 73 4.10 1.08 -4.91
C ARG A 73 5.13 0.89 -3.79
N TYR A 74 5.61 -0.34 -3.59
CA TYR A 74 6.64 -0.63 -2.60
C TYR A 74 7.99 -0.04 -2.99
N LEU A 75 8.39 -0.19 -4.26
CA LEU A 75 9.64 0.34 -4.78
C LEU A 75 9.68 1.87 -4.73
N HIS A 76 8.57 2.51 -5.10
CA HIS A 76 8.46 3.98 -5.11
C HIS A 76 8.62 4.55 -3.70
N VAL A 77 7.84 4.07 -2.72
CA VAL A 77 7.94 4.55 -1.35
C VAL A 77 9.25 4.14 -0.70
N TRP A 78 9.81 2.97 -1.03
CA TRP A 78 11.14 2.60 -0.57
C TRP A 78 12.22 3.57 -1.09
N ARG A 79 12.14 4.01 -2.33
CA ARG A 79 13.13 4.92 -2.93
C ARG A 79 13.00 6.35 -2.46
N HIS A 80 11.80 6.83 -2.30
CA HIS A 80 11.54 8.27 -2.14
C HIS A 80 10.97 8.62 -0.76
N GLY A 81 10.52 7.65 0.02
CA GLY A 81 9.65 7.90 1.15
C GLY A 81 8.29 8.42 0.67
N GLY A 82 7.54 9.03 1.58
CA GLY A 82 6.25 9.64 1.26
C GLY A 82 5.08 8.68 1.45
N VAL A 83 3.97 9.03 0.84
CA VAL A 83 2.70 8.31 0.90
C VAL A 83 2.42 7.66 -0.43
N TYR A 84 2.00 6.41 -0.41
CA TYR A 84 1.31 5.76 -1.52
C TYR A 84 -0.17 5.61 -1.18
N ALA A 85 -1.03 5.79 -2.18
CA ALA A 85 -2.44 5.42 -2.10
C ALA A 85 -2.95 4.98 -3.48
N ASP A 86 -3.91 4.05 -3.50
CA ASP A 86 -4.61 3.67 -4.72
C ASP A 86 -5.46 4.84 -5.25
N SER A 87 -5.74 4.85 -6.55
CA SER A 87 -6.47 5.94 -7.23
C SER A 87 -7.89 6.15 -6.72
N ASP A 88 -8.46 5.15 -6.07
CA ASP A 88 -9.80 5.15 -5.48
C ASP A 88 -9.80 5.16 -3.94
N ALA A 89 -8.63 5.48 -3.36
CA ALA A 89 -8.47 5.71 -1.92
C ALA A 89 -8.46 7.22 -1.63
N TYR A 90 -9.48 7.72 -0.96
CA TYR A 90 -9.71 9.14 -0.71
C TYR A 90 -9.19 9.56 0.66
N CYS A 91 -8.36 10.58 0.71
CA CYS A 91 -7.88 11.16 1.96
C CYS A 91 -9.01 11.92 2.67
N VAL A 92 -9.22 11.59 3.95
CA VAL A 92 -10.15 12.28 4.86
C VAL A 92 -9.37 13.20 5.79
N ARG A 93 -8.23 12.71 6.29
CA ARG A 93 -7.30 13.45 7.15
C ARG A 93 -5.87 13.00 6.88
N PRO A 94 -4.86 13.86 7.10
CA PRO A 94 -3.46 13.49 6.94
C PRO A 94 -3.07 12.28 7.77
N LEU A 95 -2.23 11.42 7.22
CA LEU A 95 -1.64 10.31 7.95
C LEU A 95 -0.71 10.82 9.05
N PRO A 96 -0.61 10.10 10.19
CA PRO A 96 0.26 10.51 11.29
C PRO A 96 1.74 10.51 10.87
N ALA A 97 2.52 11.42 11.45
CA ALA A 97 3.95 11.52 11.21
C ALA A 97 4.69 10.42 12.00
N ARG A 98 4.85 9.24 11.38
CA ARG A 98 5.58 8.07 11.92
C ARG A 98 6.63 7.62 10.92
N ALA A 99 7.65 6.87 11.39
CA ALA A 99 8.70 6.31 10.53
C ALA A 99 8.09 5.42 9.42
N LEU A 100 7.11 4.61 9.78
CA LEU A 100 6.28 3.81 8.89
C LEU A 100 4.82 3.94 9.32
N VAL A 101 3.92 4.13 8.38
CA VAL A 101 2.47 4.10 8.57
C VAL A 101 1.91 2.94 7.78
N VAL A 102 1.35 1.99 8.48
CA VAL A 102 0.63 0.82 7.95
C VAL A 102 -0.65 0.69 8.77
N GLY A 103 -1.74 0.34 8.15
CA GLY A 103 -3.02 0.09 8.83
C GLY A 103 -3.52 -1.33 8.63
N ILE A 104 -4.43 -1.75 9.47
CA ILE A 104 -5.13 -3.02 9.35
C ILE A 104 -6.22 -2.86 8.27
N ASP A 105 -6.19 -3.75 7.28
CA ASP A 105 -7.22 -3.86 6.25
C ASP A 105 -8.37 -4.77 6.72
N ALA A 106 -8.03 -5.92 7.29
CA ALA A 106 -8.99 -6.88 7.77
C ALA A 106 -8.49 -7.66 8.99
N ARG A 107 -9.41 -7.98 9.89
CA ARG A 107 -9.26 -8.96 10.97
C ARG A 107 -10.40 -9.98 10.87
N PRO A 108 -10.18 -11.13 10.23
CA PRO A 108 -11.20 -12.16 10.15
C PRO A 108 -11.58 -12.62 11.56
N PRO A 109 -12.89 -12.77 11.86
CA PRO A 109 -13.35 -13.18 13.20
C PRO A 109 -13.09 -14.66 13.51
N SER A 110 -12.78 -15.47 12.48
CA SER A 110 -12.48 -16.88 12.60
C SER A 110 -11.57 -17.38 11.48
N GLU A 111 -10.97 -18.56 11.67
CA GLU A 111 -10.19 -19.22 10.63
C GLU A 111 -11.02 -19.57 9.39
N ALA A 112 -12.29 -19.97 9.60
CA ALA A 112 -13.22 -20.27 8.50
C ALA A 112 -13.48 -19.03 7.64
N GLU A 113 -13.71 -17.87 8.26
CA GLU A 113 -13.88 -16.62 7.55
C GLU A 113 -12.58 -16.17 6.88
N ALA A 114 -11.44 -16.32 7.55
CA ALA A 114 -10.14 -16.04 6.98
C ALA A 114 -9.87 -16.88 5.72
N ALA A 115 -10.20 -18.16 5.74
CA ALA A 115 -10.08 -19.05 4.58
C ALA A 115 -11.00 -18.61 3.43
N ARG A 116 -12.26 -18.24 3.74
CA ARG A 116 -13.25 -17.77 2.77
C ARG A 116 -12.80 -16.52 2.01
N VAL A 117 -12.13 -15.61 2.70
CA VAL A 117 -11.62 -14.35 2.13
C VAL A 117 -10.13 -14.41 1.75
N HIS A 118 -9.54 -15.60 1.76
CA HIS A 118 -8.13 -15.85 1.41
C HIS A 118 -7.08 -15.10 2.25
N ILE A 119 -7.41 -14.74 3.48
CA ILE A 119 -6.49 -14.14 4.44
C ILE A 119 -5.80 -15.25 5.23
N ARG A 120 -4.47 -15.24 5.28
CA ARG A 120 -3.65 -16.29 5.92
C ARG A 120 -3.10 -15.89 7.29
N TYR A 121 -3.41 -14.68 7.75
CA TYR A 121 -2.85 -14.11 8.98
C TYR A 121 -3.99 -13.60 9.88
N PRO A 122 -3.76 -13.51 11.20
CA PRO A 122 -4.76 -12.95 12.14
C PRO A 122 -5.16 -11.51 11.83
N ALA A 123 -4.32 -10.80 11.09
CA ALA A 123 -4.62 -9.47 10.55
C ALA A 123 -3.96 -9.33 9.18
N GLN A 124 -4.66 -8.71 8.23
CA GLN A 124 -4.11 -8.32 6.95
C GLN A 124 -3.83 -6.82 6.95
N TYR A 125 -2.68 -6.42 6.42
CA TYR A 125 -2.33 -5.01 6.28
C TYR A 125 -2.85 -4.43 4.97
N ALA A 126 -3.32 -3.18 5.05
CA ALA A 126 -3.70 -2.38 3.90
C ALA A 126 -2.47 -2.02 3.07
N GLN A 127 -2.32 -2.63 1.90
CA GLN A 127 -1.26 -2.30 0.96
C GLN A 127 -1.65 -1.20 -0.04
N TRP A 128 -2.94 -0.85 -0.07
CA TRP A 128 -3.50 0.18 -0.93
C TRP A 128 -3.31 1.60 -0.39
N VAL A 129 -2.86 1.74 0.87
CA VAL A 129 -2.36 2.99 1.46
C VAL A 129 -1.32 2.70 2.54
N PHE A 130 -0.17 3.33 2.43
CA PHE A 130 0.89 3.29 3.45
C PHE A 130 1.86 4.46 3.25
N ALA A 131 2.69 4.73 4.25
CA ALA A 131 3.67 5.81 4.16
C ALA A 131 4.98 5.43 4.87
N ALA A 132 6.10 5.96 4.37
CA ALA A 132 7.38 5.95 5.06
C ALA A 132 7.92 7.37 5.14
N ALA A 133 8.34 7.80 6.34
CA ALA A 133 8.86 9.15 6.55
C ALA A 133 10.15 9.44 5.79
N ALA A 134 10.96 8.40 5.56
CA ALA A 134 12.25 8.52 4.88
C ALA A 134 12.39 7.41 3.81
N PRO A 135 13.22 7.63 2.78
CA PRO A 135 13.62 6.61 1.84
C PRO A 135 14.31 5.42 2.51
N ARG A 136 14.29 4.27 1.83
CA ARG A 136 15.00 3.03 2.20
C ARG A 136 14.56 2.43 3.53
N HIS A 137 13.28 2.60 3.91
CA HIS A 137 12.76 1.97 5.11
C HIS A 137 12.94 0.43 5.03
N PRO A 138 13.54 -0.22 6.07
CA PRO A 138 13.92 -1.64 6.01
C PRO A 138 12.72 -2.57 5.82
N ALA A 139 11.58 -2.26 6.39
CA ALA A 139 10.37 -3.05 6.23
C ALA A 139 9.89 -3.12 4.76
N LEU A 140 9.97 -2.01 4.01
CA LEU A 140 9.61 -2.01 2.58
C LEU A 140 10.66 -2.75 1.74
N LYS A 141 11.93 -2.74 2.15
CA LYS A 141 12.95 -3.59 1.53
C LYS A 141 12.61 -5.07 1.72
N ALA A 142 12.18 -5.47 2.92
CA ALA A 142 11.79 -6.85 3.19
C ALA A 142 10.62 -7.31 2.30
N VAL A 143 9.61 -6.45 2.06
CA VAL A 143 8.53 -6.74 1.10
C VAL A 143 9.07 -6.98 -0.30
N LEU A 144 9.93 -6.09 -0.79
CA LEU A 144 10.52 -6.20 -2.12
C LEU A 144 11.41 -7.44 -2.26
N ASP A 145 12.16 -7.79 -1.22
CA ASP A 145 13.03 -8.97 -1.23
C ASP A 145 12.21 -10.27 -1.19
N ASP A 146 11.14 -10.31 -0.40
CA ASP A 146 10.23 -11.47 -0.33
C ASP A 146 9.55 -11.75 -1.67
N ILE A 147 9.04 -10.71 -2.33
CA ILE A 147 8.44 -10.83 -3.67
C ILE A 147 9.48 -11.31 -4.69
N TYR A 148 10.68 -10.73 -4.67
CA TYR A 148 11.73 -11.11 -5.60
C TYR A 148 12.20 -12.58 -5.39
N ALA A 149 12.33 -13.00 -4.14
CA ALA A 149 12.65 -14.39 -3.81
C ALA A 149 11.53 -15.35 -4.23
N ALA A 150 10.26 -14.96 -4.08
CA ALA A 150 9.13 -15.74 -4.57
C ALA A 150 9.14 -15.87 -6.09
N TRP A 151 9.45 -14.79 -6.81
CA TRP A 151 9.61 -14.82 -8.27
C TRP A 151 10.74 -15.78 -8.70
N LEU A 152 11.88 -15.74 -8.04
CA LEU A 152 13.02 -16.66 -8.34
C LEU A 152 12.67 -18.12 -8.12
N ARG A 153 11.87 -18.44 -7.11
CA ARG A 153 11.41 -19.82 -6.87
C ARG A 153 10.48 -20.33 -7.96
N GLY A 154 9.75 -19.42 -8.63
CA GLY A 154 8.73 -19.76 -9.61
C GLY A 154 7.54 -20.51 -9.02
N GLY A 155 6.75 -21.14 -9.90
CA GLY A 155 5.58 -21.93 -9.53
C GLY A 155 4.26 -21.16 -9.53
N PRO A 156 3.13 -21.86 -9.33
CA PRO A 156 1.80 -21.25 -9.35
C PRO A 156 1.60 -20.31 -8.16
N HIS A 157 0.99 -19.16 -8.41
CA HIS A 157 0.69 -18.17 -7.38
C HIS A 157 -0.62 -17.44 -7.65
N THR A 158 -1.20 -16.87 -6.60
CA THR A 158 -2.26 -15.87 -6.70
C THR A 158 -1.64 -14.50 -6.51
N THR A 159 -2.12 -13.51 -7.23
CA THR A 159 -1.66 -12.11 -7.09
C THR A 159 -1.71 -11.64 -5.63
N LEU A 160 -2.79 -11.99 -4.90
CA LEU A 160 -2.94 -11.62 -3.48
C LEU A 160 -1.76 -12.06 -2.61
N ASN A 161 -1.24 -13.27 -2.83
CA ASN A 161 -0.17 -13.85 -2.03
C ASN A 161 1.23 -13.65 -2.63
N PHE A 162 1.32 -13.25 -3.90
CA PHE A 162 2.59 -13.05 -4.59
C PHE A 162 3.10 -11.62 -4.44
N THR A 163 2.30 -10.63 -4.80
CA THR A 163 2.67 -9.21 -4.75
C THR A 163 1.72 -8.37 -3.91
N GLY A 164 0.50 -8.82 -3.73
CA GLY A 164 -0.59 -8.11 -3.09
C GLY A 164 -0.54 -8.10 -1.56
N PRO A 165 -1.70 -7.90 -0.89
CA PRO A 165 -1.77 -7.70 0.54
C PRO A 165 -1.27 -8.88 1.37
N GLY A 166 -1.36 -10.11 0.86
CA GLY A 166 -0.79 -11.30 1.51
C GLY A 166 0.73 -11.27 1.58
N ALA A 167 1.42 -10.89 0.47
CA ALA A 167 2.86 -10.72 0.45
C ALA A 167 3.30 -9.56 1.36
N PHE A 168 2.60 -8.43 1.28
CA PHE A 168 2.86 -7.26 2.11
C PHE A 168 2.77 -7.60 3.60
N THR A 169 1.68 -8.26 3.99
CA THR A 169 1.46 -8.71 5.39
C THR A 169 2.53 -9.68 5.82
N ARG A 170 2.82 -10.71 5.03
CA ARG A 170 3.84 -11.74 5.35
C ARG A 170 5.20 -11.14 5.66
N ALA A 171 5.65 -10.23 4.82
CA ALA A 171 6.95 -9.62 4.96
C ALA A 171 7.04 -8.60 6.11
N LEU A 172 5.93 -7.94 6.41
CA LEU A 172 5.90 -6.89 7.45
C LEU A 172 5.69 -7.44 8.86
N LEU A 173 4.88 -8.49 9.04
CA LEU A 173 4.51 -9.00 10.36
C LEU A 173 5.69 -9.20 11.33
N PRO A 174 6.85 -9.77 10.90
CA PRO A 174 7.99 -9.95 11.80
C PRO A 174 8.66 -8.65 12.23
N LEU A 175 8.52 -7.58 11.44
CA LEU A 175 9.19 -6.28 11.64
C LEU A 175 8.26 -5.22 12.21
N TRP A 176 6.98 -5.36 11.95
CA TRP A 176 5.94 -4.39 12.29
C TRP A 176 4.70 -5.12 12.79
N PRO A 177 4.64 -5.49 14.08
CA PRO A 177 3.51 -6.25 14.61
C PRO A 177 2.21 -5.42 14.63
N PRO A 178 1.03 -6.08 14.69
CA PRO A 178 -0.27 -5.44 14.51
C PRO A 178 -0.63 -4.36 15.54
N ASP A 179 -0.01 -4.35 16.71
CA ASP A 179 -0.17 -3.31 17.74
C ASP A 179 0.50 -1.97 17.35
N ARG A 180 1.45 -2.00 16.43
CA ARG A 180 2.07 -0.80 15.83
C ARG A 180 1.33 -0.26 14.62
N ALA A 181 0.47 -1.07 14.01
CA ALA A 181 -0.35 -0.66 12.88
C ALA A 181 -1.49 0.26 13.33
N LEU A 182 -1.98 1.10 12.42
CA LEU A 182 -3.22 1.83 12.66
C LEU A 182 -4.40 0.85 12.70
N PRO A 183 -5.40 1.11 13.54
CA PRO A 183 -6.56 0.24 13.65
C PRO A 183 -7.38 0.22 12.35
N GLN A 184 -8.21 -0.81 12.20
CA GLN A 184 -8.96 -1.06 10.95
C GLN A 184 -9.86 0.11 10.56
N GLU A 185 -10.48 0.79 11.52
CA GLU A 185 -11.33 1.95 11.26
C GLU A 185 -10.59 3.13 10.61
N ALA A 186 -9.28 3.20 10.76
CA ALA A 186 -8.50 4.27 10.16
C ALA A 186 -8.46 4.18 8.62
N PHE A 187 -8.51 2.97 8.06
CA PHE A 187 -8.34 2.72 6.62
C PHE A 187 -9.49 1.94 6.00
N ALA A 188 -9.97 0.90 6.64
CA ALA A 188 -10.89 -0.06 6.05
C ALA A 188 -12.35 0.14 6.51
N CYS A 189 -12.82 1.36 6.54
CA CYS A 189 -14.19 1.63 6.97
C CYS A 189 -15.26 0.95 6.09
N ASN A 190 -14.96 0.65 4.82
CA ASN A 190 -15.83 -0.05 3.87
C ASN A 190 -15.27 -1.43 3.47
N GLY A 191 -14.19 -1.91 4.13
CA GLY A 191 -13.47 -3.10 3.71
C GLY A 191 -14.09 -4.41 4.20
N TYR A 192 -13.44 -5.51 3.80
CA TYR A 192 -13.79 -6.87 4.19
C TYR A 192 -13.85 -7.00 5.73
N GLY A 193 -15.04 -7.34 6.26
CA GLY A 193 -15.27 -7.46 7.70
C GLY A 193 -15.37 -6.14 8.46
N GLY A 194 -15.41 -5.00 7.77
CA GLY A 194 -15.74 -3.71 8.38
C GLY A 194 -17.19 -3.69 8.86
N ALA A 195 -17.43 -3.45 10.15
CA ALA A 195 -18.78 -3.30 10.67
C ALA A 195 -19.47 -2.09 10.02
N PRO A 196 -20.78 -2.19 9.71
CA PRO A 196 -21.54 -1.03 9.26
C PRO A 196 -21.39 0.13 10.25
N GLY A 197 -21.07 1.33 9.74
CA GLY A 197 -20.89 2.53 10.59
C GLY A 197 -19.43 2.91 10.90
N LEU A 198 -18.43 2.05 10.67
CA LEU A 198 -17.01 2.41 10.84
C LEU A 198 -16.60 3.65 10.01
N CYS A 199 -17.23 3.84 8.85
CA CYS A 199 -16.98 5.01 7.98
C CYS A 199 -17.42 6.35 8.57
N GLN A 200 -18.24 6.34 9.59
CA GLN A 200 -18.71 7.55 10.31
C GLN A 200 -17.83 7.87 11.53
N SER A 201 -16.91 6.98 11.87
CA SER A 201 -15.99 7.15 12.98
C SER A 201 -15.08 8.36 12.78
N SER A 202 -14.84 9.10 13.86
CA SER A 202 -13.83 10.16 13.88
C SER A 202 -12.40 9.65 13.70
N GLY A 203 -12.19 8.31 13.77
CA GLY A 203 -10.91 7.62 13.54
C GLY A 203 -10.51 7.51 12.07
N VAL A 204 -11.42 7.65 11.10
CA VAL A 204 -11.15 7.45 9.67
C VAL A 204 -10.14 8.46 9.13
N LEU A 205 -9.08 7.97 8.52
CA LEU A 205 -8.06 8.76 7.83
C LEU A 205 -8.17 8.67 6.30
N VAL A 206 -8.50 7.49 5.79
CA VAL A 206 -8.63 7.23 4.35
C VAL A 206 -9.87 6.37 4.10
N ARG A 207 -10.64 6.72 3.09
CA ARG A 207 -11.77 5.91 2.58
C ARG A 207 -11.37 5.28 1.26
N HIS A 208 -11.57 3.98 1.13
CA HIS A 208 -11.31 3.24 -0.10
C HIS A 208 -12.64 2.84 -0.76
N SER A 209 -12.79 3.08 -2.05
CA SER A 209 -14.01 2.73 -2.78
C SER A 209 -14.10 1.25 -3.16
N PHE A 210 -12.96 0.53 -3.12
CA PHE A 210 -12.86 -0.88 -3.54
C PHE A 210 -13.47 -1.12 -4.94
N ALA A 211 -13.21 -0.23 -5.89
CA ALA A 211 -13.72 -0.29 -7.26
C ALA A 211 -13.36 -1.61 -7.96
N GLY A 212 -12.22 -2.21 -7.56
CA GLY A 212 -11.84 -3.56 -7.98
C GLY A 212 -11.58 -3.67 -9.48
N SER A 213 -11.08 -2.62 -10.11
CA SER A 213 -10.78 -2.57 -11.55
C SER A 213 -9.88 -3.71 -12.03
N TRP A 214 -9.00 -4.20 -11.18
CA TRP A 214 -8.09 -5.32 -11.43
C TRP A 214 -8.77 -6.70 -11.46
N LYS A 215 -10.01 -6.84 -10.97
CA LYS A 215 -10.72 -8.13 -10.92
C LYS A 215 -11.02 -8.70 -12.29
N HIS A 216 -11.09 -7.87 -13.32
CA HIS A 216 -11.27 -8.29 -14.72
C HIS A 216 -10.01 -9.00 -15.29
N GLU A 217 -8.84 -8.77 -14.69
CA GLU A 217 -7.56 -9.35 -15.13
C GLU A 217 -7.29 -10.74 -14.53
N MET A 218 -8.14 -11.20 -13.59
CA MET A 218 -8.00 -12.50 -12.93
C MET A 218 -8.89 -13.61 -13.53
N ARG A 219 -9.65 -13.30 -14.60
CA ARG A 219 -10.49 -14.27 -15.31
C ARG A 219 -9.77 -14.89 -16.50
#